data_082afabec4d3517f37e23b45cf9c07fc
#
_entry.id   082afabec4d3517f37e23b45cf9c07fc
#
_cell.length_a   1.000
_cell.length_b   1.000
_cell.length_c   1.000
_cell.angle_alpha   90.00
_cell.angle_beta   90.00
_cell.angle_gamma   90.00
#
_symmetry.space_group_name_H-M   'P 1'
#
loop_
_entity.id
_entity.type
_entity.pdbx_description
1 polymer ?
#
loop_
_entity_poly.entity_id
_entity_poly.type
_entity_poly.pdbx_seq_one_letter_code
_entity_poly.pdbx_strand_id
1 'polypeptide(L)'
;ELDGWQTLMEQHYLDMQALGQTLLQAITVALGIERDFFDKRFIEPVSVLRFIHYPPRHTATSAEQQGAGAHTDYGCITLLHQDSAGGLQVRDVRGQWIDAPPIEGTFVVNIGDMMARWSNDRYVSTPHRVISPLGVDRYSMPFFVEPNPDTRIECLPGCQSESQPALYPATTCAEFLLSRFADTYAYRREPQAS
;
A
#
# COMPACT_ATOMS: atom_id res chain seq x y z
N GLU A 1 -17.96 -11.70 21.96
CA GLU A 1 -16.99 -10.62 21.76
C GLU A 1 -15.74 -10.95 22.56
N LEU A 2 -14.56 -10.57 22.06
CA LEU A 2 -13.29 -10.76 22.76
C LEU A 2 -13.04 -9.54 23.67
N ASP A 3 -12.92 -9.77 24.97
CA ASP A 3 -12.66 -8.71 25.93
C ASP A 3 -11.32 -8.01 25.60
N GLY A 4 -11.34 -6.67 25.60
CA GLY A 4 -10.16 -5.86 25.28
C GLY A 4 -9.77 -5.78 23.81
N TRP A 5 -10.45 -6.49 22.90
CA TRP A 5 -10.14 -6.48 21.47
C TRP A 5 -10.12 -5.08 20.86
N GLN A 6 -11.15 -4.28 21.12
CA GLN A 6 -11.24 -2.93 20.57
C GLN A 6 -10.03 -2.08 21.00
N THR A 7 -9.74 -2.04 22.29
CA THR A 7 -8.62 -1.25 22.83
C THR A 7 -7.28 -1.68 22.23
N LEU A 8 -7.07 -3.01 22.09
CA LEU A 8 -5.87 -3.54 21.47
C LEU A 8 -5.75 -3.11 20.00
N MET A 9 -6.84 -3.14 19.25
CA MET A 9 -6.83 -2.76 17.83
C MET A 9 -6.64 -1.27 17.62
N GLU A 10 -7.28 -0.45 18.46
CA GLU A 10 -7.08 1.00 18.44
C GLU A 10 -5.62 1.37 18.75
N GLN A 11 -5.02 0.74 19.75
CA GLN A 11 -3.61 0.97 20.08
C GLN A 11 -2.70 0.51 18.94
N HIS A 12 -2.92 -0.69 18.39
CA HIS A 12 -2.15 -1.19 17.26
C HIS A 12 -2.25 -0.26 16.03
N TYR A 13 -3.45 0.26 15.76
CA TYR A 13 -3.65 1.23 14.67
C TYR A 13 -2.79 2.49 14.89
N LEU A 14 -2.79 3.04 16.11
CA LEU A 14 -1.98 4.22 16.45
C LEU A 14 -0.48 3.96 16.33
N ASP A 15 -0.02 2.79 16.78
CA ASP A 15 1.39 2.37 16.66
C ASP A 15 1.82 2.26 15.20
N MET A 16 0.98 1.65 14.36
CA MET A 16 1.23 1.54 12.91
C MET A 16 1.22 2.91 12.22
N GLN A 17 0.34 3.81 12.65
CA GLN A 17 0.30 5.19 12.15
C GLN A 17 1.60 5.94 12.49
N ALA A 18 2.09 5.83 13.72
CA ALA A 18 3.34 6.45 14.16
C ALA A 18 4.56 5.87 13.40
N LEU A 19 4.59 4.56 13.19
CA LEU A 19 5.62 3.91 12.37
C LEU A 19 5.57 4.41 10.91
N GLY A 20 4.37 4.50 10.33
CA GLY A 20 4.16 5.04 9.00
C GLY A 20 4.69 6.47 8.84
N GLN A 21 4.40 7.35 9.80
CA GLN A 21 4.93 8.71 9.82
C GLN A 21 6.46 8.75 9.89
N THR A 22 7.05 7.88 10.71
CA THR A 22 8.52 7.78 10.80
C THR A 22 9.15 7.40 9.46
N LEU A 23 8.54 6.46 8.74
CA LEU A 23 8.99 6.06 7.40
C LEU A 23 8.79 7.17 6.37
N LEU A 24 7.68 7.90 6.43
CA LEU A 24 7.46 9.06 5.56
C LEU A 24 8.49 10.16 5.81
N GLN A 25 8.89 10.42 7.07
CA GLN A 25 9.99 11.34 7.37
C GLN A 25 11.34 10.86 6.81
N ALA A 26 11.61 9.54 6.82
CA ALA A 26 12.80 8.99 6.18
C ALA A 26 12.76 9.20 4.65
N ILE A 27 11.59 9.04 4.03
CA ILE A 27 11.37 9.30 2.61
C ILE A 27 11.63 10.78 2.28
N THR A 28 11.14 11.74 3.08
CA THR A 28 11.39 13.17 2.86
C THR A 28 12.88 13.50 2.91
N VAL A 29 13.60 12.95 3.89
CA VAL A 29 15.06 13.11 3.99
C VAL A 29 15.77 12.54 2.75
N ALA A 30 15.38 11.35 2.30
CA ALA A 30 15.96 10.72 1.10
C ALA A 30 15.66 11.50 -0.19
N LEU A 31 14.56 12.24 -0.25
CA LEU A 31 14.19 13.11 -1.37
C LEU A 31 14.83 14.51 -1.28
N GLY A 32 15.46 14.85 -0.14
CA GLY A 32 16.06 16.17 0.09
C GLY A 32 15.02 17.28 0.31
N ILE A 33 13.84 16.94 0.84
CA ILE A 33 12.78 17.89 1.22
C ILE A 33 12.66 18.01 2.74
N GLU A 34 11.94 19.02 3.22
CA GLU A 34 11.77 19.27 4.65
C GLU A 34 11.20 18.03 5.36
N ARG A 35 11.83 17.65 6.49
CA ARG A 35 11.52 16.43 7.22
C ARG A 35 10.05 16.34 7.66
N ASP A 36 9.46 17.47 8.03
CA ASP A 36 8.08 17.61 8.51
C ASP A 36 7.05 17.83 7.39
N PHE A 37 7.48 17.72 6.14
CA PHE A 37 6.60 17.96 4.97
C PHE A 37 5.28 17.20 5.04
N PHE A 38 5.28 15.97 5.53
CA PHE A 38 4.08 15.14 5.64
C PHE A 38 3.28 15.34 6.93
N ASP A 39 3.83 15.96 7.99
CA ASP A 39 3.21 15.98 9.32
C ASP A 39 1.78 16.54 9.30
N LYS A 40 1.55 17.68 8.63
CA LYS A 40 0.22 18.31 8.51
C LYS A 40 -0.73 17.56 7.58
N ARG A 41 -0.21 16.68 6.74
CA ARG A 41 -0.97 15.92 5.75
C ARG A 41 -1.52 14.61 6.29
N PHE A 42 -1.13 14.25 7.53
CA PHE A 42 -1.51 13.01 8.20
C PHE A 42 -2.11 13.24 9.59
N ILE A 43 -2.81 14.38 9.81
CA ILE A 43 -3.49 14.70 11.08
C ILE A 43 -4.79 13.91 11.22
N GLU A 44 -5.59 13.85 10.14
CA GLU A 44 -6.85 13.10 10.04
C GLU A 44 -6.77 12.10 8.85
N PRO A 45 -5.83 11.13 8.91
CA PRO A 45 -5.53 10.27 7.79
C PRO A 45 -6.66 9.27 7.52
N VAL A 46 -6.81 8.88 6.25
CA VAL A 46 -7.72 7.81 5.84
C VAL A 46 -7.03 6.45 5.77
N SER A 47 -5.98 6.26 6.60
CA SER A 47 -5.23 5.01 6.71
C SER A 47 -6.13 3.83 7.09
N VAL A 48 -5.83 2.64 6.57
CA VAL A 48 -6.67 1.46 6.75
C VAL A 48 -5.85 0.28 7.26
N LEU A 49 -6.27 -0.30 8.39
CA LEU A 49 -5.81 -1.60 8.87
C LEU A 49 -6.75 -2.69 8.35
N ARG A 50 -6.21 -3.72 7.72
CA ARG A 50 -7.00 -4.88 7.27
C ARG A 50 -6.50 -6.17 7.91
N PHE A 51 -7.42 -7.11 8.14
CA PHE A 51 -7.13 -8.49 8.53
C PHE A 51 -7.53 -9.38 7.37
N ILE A 52 -6.61 -10.18 6.85
CA ILE A 52 -6.85 -11.03 5.71
C ILE A 52 -6.53 -12.47 6.10
N HIS A 53 -7.52 -13.33 5.96
CA HIS A 53 -7.40 -14.78 6.08
C HIS A 53 -7.47 -15.40 4.69
N TYR A 54 -6.49 -16.20 4.35
CA TYR A 54 -6.44 -17.04 3.16
C TYR A 54 -6.62 -18.49 3.61
N PRO A 55 -7.80 -19.09 3.41
CA PRO A 55 -8.05 -20.46 3.85
C PRO A 55 -7.17 -21.48 3.11
N PRO A 56 -6.95 -22.68 3.69
CA PRO A 56 -6.13 -23.71 3.09
C PRO A 56 -6.68 -24.12 1.73
N ARG A 57 -5.78 -24.26 0.75
CA ARG A 57 -6.13 -24.87 -0.55
C ARG A 57 -5.77 -26.35 -0.55
N HIS A 58 -6.64 -27.20 -1.07
CA HIS A 58 -6.45 -28.65 -1.07
C HIS A 58 -5.94 -29.19 -2.41
N THR A 59 -5.93 -28.37 -3.46
CA THR A 59 -5.47 -28.75 -4.79
C THR A 59 -4.56 -27.68 -5.38
N ALA A 60 -3.51 -28.11 -6.08
CA ALA A 60 -2.71 -27.22 -6.93
C ALA A 60 -3.58 -26.90 -8.17
N THR A 61 -4.25 -25.79 -8.12
CA THR A 61 -5.06 -25.29 -9.23
C THR A 61 -4.23 -24.29 -10.07
N SER A 62 -4.72 -24.04 -11.29
CA SER A 62 -4.09 -23.13 -12.26
C SER A 62 -3.64 -21.78 -11.65
N ALA A 63 -2.76 -21.07 -12.33
CA ALA A 63 -2.27 -19.73 -11.96
C ALA A 63 -3.39 -18.70 -11.64
N GLU A 64 -4.64 -19.02 -11.95
CA GLU A 64 -5.84 -18.20 -11.71
C GLU A 64 -6.36 -18.25 -10.27
N GLN A 65 -5.96 -19.21 -9.45
CA GLN A 65 -6.37 -19.32 -8.03
C GLN A 65 -5.27 -18.83 -7.09
N GLN A 66 -4.83 -17.62 -7.30
CA GLN A 66 -3.94 -16.92 -6.40
C GLN A 66 -4.72 -16.46 -5.15
N GLY A 67 -4.08 -16.40 -3.98
CA GLY A 67 -4.68 -15.82 -2.77
C GLY A 67 -5.01 -14.33 -2.97
N ALA A 68 -4.10 -13.59 -3.61
CA ALA A 68 -4.34 -12.26 -4.17
C ALA A 68 -3.63 -12.15 -5.52
N GLY A 69 -4.35 -11.73 -6.55
CA GLY A 69 -3.82 -11.48 -7.88
C GLY A 69 -2.73 -10.40 -7.89
N ALA A 70 -1.97 -10.32 -8.98
CA ALA A 70 -0.97 -9.29 -9.15
C ALA A 70 -1.61 -7.90 -9.16
N HIS A 71 -1.15 -7.02 -8.28
CA HIS A 71 -1.65 -5.64 -8.11
C HIS A 71 -0.56 -4.74 -7.53
N THR A 72 -0.83 -3.45 -7.52
CA THR A 72 -0.12 -2.42 -6.76
C THR A 72 -1.03 -1.85 -5.69
N ASP A 73 -0.46 -1.34 -4.60
CA ASP A 73 -1.23 -0.63 -3.58
C ASP A 73 -1.48 0.82 -4.00
N TYR A 74 -2.63 1.38 -3.62
CA TYR A 74 -3.03 2.71 -4.07
C TYR A 74 -2.43 3.85 -3.26
N GLY A 75 -2.16 3.63 -1.95
CA GLY A 75 -1.75 4.65 -0.99
C GLY A 75 -0.30 5.14 -1.13
N CYS A 76 0.22 5.70 -0.04
CA CYS A 76 1.61 6.16 0.00
C CYS A 76 2.59 5.00 0.22
N ILE A 77 2.43 4.31 1.33
CA ILE A 77 3.21 3.11 1.69
C ILE A 77 2.30 2.09 2.36
N THR A 78 2.65 0.83 2.27
CA THR A 78 2.00 -0.26 3.00
C THR A 78 2.98 -0.91 3.95
N LEU A 79 2.54 -1.12 5.19
CA LEU A 79 3.25 -1.86 6.22
C LEU A 79 2.55 -3.21 6.37
N LEU A 80 3.16 -4.26 5.86
CA LEU A 80 2.56 -5.59 5.86
C LEU A 80 3.20 -6.48 6.92
N HIS A 81 2.41 -6.87 7.92
CA HIS A 81 2.72 -8.05 8.74
C HIS A 81 2.18 -9.30 8.04
N GLN A 82 2.97 -10.36 8.01
CA GLN A 82 2.57 -11.69 7.52
C GLN A 82 2.99 -12.76 8.51
N ASP A 83 2.20 -13.84 8.57
CA ASP A 83 2.55 -15.03 9.36
C ASP A 83 3.68 -15.84 8.71
N SER A 84 4.06 -16.94 9.34
CA SER A 84 5.13 -17.83 8.87
C SER A 84 4.79 -18.64 7.62
N ALA A 85 3.55 -18.63 7.14
CA ALA A 85 3.11 -19.41 5.97
C ALA A 85 3.77 -18.93 4.66
N GLY A 86 4.13 -17.65 4.57
CA GLY A 86 4.77 -17.08 3.38
C GLY A 86 3.83 -16.84 2.21
N GLY A 87 4.33 -17.01 0.98
CA GLY A 87 3.53 -16.90 -0.25
C GLY A 87 3.41 -15.50 -0.85
N LEU A 88 3.96 -14.46 -0.21
CA LEU A 88 4.09 -13.14 -0.82
C LEU A 88 5.20 -13.17 -1.88
N GLN A 89 4.89 -12.65 -3.06
CA GLN A 89 5.86 -12.44 -4.14
C GLN A 89 5.81 -11.00 -4.61
N VAL A 90 6.98 -10.44 -4.89
CA VAL A 90 7.15 -9.10 -5.46
C VAL A 90 7.77 -9.22 -6.86
N ARG A 91 7.44 -8.28 -7.74
CA ARG A 91 7.96 -8.27 -9.11
C ARG A 91 9.20 -7.38 -9.18
N ASP A 92 10.33 -7.96 -9.57
CA ASP A 92 11.57 -7.21 -9.72
C ASP A 92 11.59 -6.33 -10.99
N VAL A 93 12.65 -5.54 -11.15
CA VAL A 93 12.84 -4.65 -12.31
C VAL A 93 13.01 -5.40 -13.64
N ARG A 94 13.29 -6.71 -13.61
CA ARG A 94 13.37 -7.58 -14.79
C ARG A 94 12.04 -8.25 -15.11
N GLY A 95 10.99 -7.96 -14.30
CA GLY A 95 9.67 -8.54 -14.43
C GLY A 95 9.54 -9.95 -13.82
N GLN A 96 10.53 -10.42 -13.07
CA GLN A 96 10.50 -11.72 -12.41
C GLN A 96 9.84 -11.64 -11.05
N TRP A 97 9.08 -12.69 -10.68
CA TRP A 97 8.48 -12.82 -9.36
C TRP A 97 9.50 -13.40 -8.38
N ILE A 98 9.74 -12.68 -7.29
CA ILE A 98 10.68 -13.03 -6.22
C ILE A 98 9.88 -13.23 -4.96
N ASP A 99 10.14 -14.31 -4.23
CA ASP A 99 9.53 -14.56 -2.93
C ASP A 99 10.02 -13.52 -1.90
N ALA A 100 9.07 -13.00 -1.12
CA ALA A 100 9.32 -12.17 0.05
C ALA A 100 9.01 -13.01 1.32
N PRO A 101 9.95 -13.85 1.77
CA PRO A 101 9.71 -14.74 2.90
C PRO A 101 9.47 -13.95 4.18
N PRO A 102 8.61 -14.44 5.09
CA PRO A 102 8.40 -13.82 6.38
C PRO A 102 9.69 -13.84 7.22
N ILE A 103 9.99 -12.72 7.85
CA ILE A 103 11.05 -12.59 8.83
C ILE A 103 10.40 -12.19 10.14
N GLU A 104 10.59 -12.97 11.19
CA GLU A 104 9.98 -12.72 12.50
C GLU A 104 10.35 -11.34 13.03
N GLY A 105 9.36 -10.63 13.61
CA GLY A 105 9.54 -9.29 14.18
C GLY A 105 9.70 -8.16 13.15
N THR A 106 9.41 -8.41 11.87
CA THR A 106 9.52 -7.39 10.82
C THR A 106 8.21 -7.14 10.08
N PHE A 107 8.17 -6.01 9.38
CA PHE A 107 7.17 -5.69 8.37
C PHE A 107 7.81 -5.68 6.98
N VAL A 108 7.08 -6.14 5.97
CA VAL A 108 7.39 -5.81 4.59
C VAL A 108 6.83 -4.43 4.31
N VAL A 109 7.67 -3.53 3.80
CA VAL A 109 7.25 -2.17 3.42
C VAL A 109 7.32 -2.02 1.92
N ASN A 110 6.22 -1.63 1.30
CA ASN A 110 6.19 -1.32 -0.13
C ASN A 110 5.63 0.09 -0.40
N ILE A 111 6.09 0.67 -1.49
CA ILE A 111 5.60 1.94 -2.03
C ILE A 111 4.29 1.70 -2.77
N GLY A 112 3.33 2.60 -2.58
CA GLY A 112 2.07 2.60 -3.31
C GLY A 112 2.03 3.63 -4.45
N ASP A 113 0.97 3.55 -5.25
CA ASP A 113 0.79 4.37 -6.48
C ASP A 113 0.74 5.87 -6.18
N MET A 114 0.17 6.27 -5.03
CA MET A 114 0.10 7.66 -4.62
C MET A 114 1.48 8.26 -4.37
N MET A 115 2.37 7.52 -3.69
CA MET A 115 3.75 7.96 -3.47
C MET A 115 4.56 7.97 -4.77
N ALA A 116 4.36 6.99 -5.65
CA ALA A 116 4.99 7.00 -6.98
C ALA A 116 4.61 8.28 -7.75
N ARG A 117 3.30 8.58 -7.82
CA ARG A 117 2.77 9.80 -8.42
C ARG A 117 3.34 11.08 -7.76
N TRP A 118 3.34 11.14 -6.43
CA TRP A 118 3.80 12.27 -5.65
C TRP A 118 5.28 12.56 -5.86
N SER A 119 6.09 11.50 -5.91
CA SER A 119 7.53 11.60 -6.16
C SER A 119 7.93 11.71 -7.64
N ASN A 120 6.97 11.88 -8.55
CA ASN A 120 7.22 11.93 -9.99
C ASN A 120 7.99 10.69 -10.49
N ASP A 121 7.57 9.50 -10.03
CA ASP A 121 8.14 8.17 -10.30
C ASP A 121 9.59 7.96 -9.81
N ARG A 122 10.09 8.80 -8.89
CA ARG A 122 11.36 8.52 -8.20
C ARG A 122 11.26 7.30 -7.28
N TYR A 123 10.11 7.11 -6.65
CA TYR A 123 9.73 5.87 -6.00
C TYR A 123 8.77 5.11 -6.91
N VAL A 124 8.93 3.79 -6.96
CA VAL A 124 8.14 2.92 -7.83
C VAL A 124 7.18 2.10 -7.01
N SER A 125 5.90 2.12 -7.39
CA SER A 125 4.91 1.19 -6.84
C SER A 125 5.17 -0.20 -7.41
N THR A 126 5.54 -1.13 -6.54
CA THR A 126 5.98 -2.47 -6.95
C THR A 126 4.81 -3.44 -7.03
N PRO A 127 4.55 -4.05 -8.20
CA PRO A 127 3.57 -5.10 -8.32
C PRO A 127 3.90 -6.28 -7.42
N HIS A 128 2.90 -6.77 -6.69
CA HIS A 128 3.04 -7.91 -5.80
C HIS A 128 1.80 -8.81 -5.86
N ARG A 129 1.93 -10.04 -5.38
CA ARG A 129 0.86 -11.03 -5.39
C ARG A 129 1.01 -11.99 -4.22
N VAL A 130 -0.04 -12.75 -3.91
CA VAL A 130 -0.01 -13.82 -2.91
C VAL A 130 -0.34 -15.15 -3.57
N ILE A 131 0.56 -16.10 -3.44
CA ILE A 131 0.34 -17.51 -3.77
C ILE A 131 0.21 -18.25 -2.46
N SER A 132 -1.03 -18.49 -2.00
CA SER A 132 -1.26 -19.18 -0.74
C SER A 132 -0.68 -20.59 -0.79
N PRO A 133 0.09 -21.01 0.22
CA PRO A 133 0.61 -22.35 0.31
C PRO A 133 -0.51 -23.39 0.36
N LEU A 134 -0.20 -24.64 -0.02
CA LEU A 134 -1.17 -25.72 0.02
C LEU A 134 -1.32 -26.26 1.45
N GLY A 135 -2.56 -26.54 1.84
CA GLY A 135 -2.89 -27.25 3.08
C GLY A 135 -2.69 -26.45 4.37
N VAL A 136 -2.40 -25.14 4.29
CA VAL A 136 -2.23 -24.29 5.48
C VAL A 136 -3.04 -23.02 5.37
N ASP A 137 -3.51 -22.53 6.51
CA ASP A 137 -4.06 -21.19 6.64
C ASP A 137 -2.92 -20.17 6.54
N ARG A 138 -3.21 -19.01 5.92
CA ARG A 138 -2.32 -17.87 5.90
C ARG A 138 -3.05 -16.64 6.40
N TYR A 139 -2.40 -15.89 7.27
CA TYR A 139 -2.91 -14.62 7.79
C TYR A 139 -1.95 -13.49 7.46
N SER A 140 -2.51 -12.33 7.14
CA SER A 140 -1.73 -11.12 6.96
C SER A 140 -2.50 -9.88 7.40
N MET A 141 -1.77 -8.85 7.82
CA MET A 141 -2.32 -7.59 8.31
C MET A 141 -1.61 -6.43 7.59
N PRO A 142 -2.07 -6.03 6.41
CA PRO A 142 -1.59 -4.81 5.77
C PRO A 142 -2.17 -3.58 6.46
N PHE A 143 -1.31 -2.59 6.71
CA PHE A 143 -1.66 -1.25 7.12
C PHE A 143 -1.33 -0.29 5.98
N PHE A 144 -2.35 0.29 5.36
CA PHE A 144 -2.21 1.24 4.27
C PHE A 144 -2.09 2.65 4.86
N VAL A 145 -0.94 3.28 4.67
CA VAL A 145 -0.65 4.63 5.16
C VAL A 145 -1.09 5.62 4.10
N GLU A 146 -2.13 6.38 4.40
CA GLU A 146 -2.76 7.31 3.48
C GLU A 146 -2.95 8.66 4.16
N PRO A 147 -2.80 9.80 3.45
CA PRO A 147 -2.93 11.12 4.06
C PRO A 147 -4.39 11.50 4.35
N ASN A 148 -4.61 12.71 4.85
CA ASN A 148 -5.95 13.29 4.96
C ASN A 148 -6.63 13.30 3.58
N PRO A 149 -7.95 13.14 3.50
CA PRO A 149 -8.69 13.02 2.24
C PRO A 149 -8.56 14.25 1.32
N ASP A 150 -8.42 15.44 1.89
CA ASP A 150 -8.26 16.71 1.19
C ASP A 150 -6.82 17.06 0.82
N THR A 151 -5.85 16.22 1.24
CA THR A 151 -4.44 16.43 0.94
C THR A 151 -4.21 16.50 -0.57
N ARG A 152 -3.59 17.60 -1.02
CA ARG A 152 -3.23 17.80 -2.41
C ARG A 152 -2.05 16.93 -2.79
N ILE A 153 -2.23 16.09 -3.78
CA ILE A 153 -1.23 15.20 -4.39
C ILE A 153 -0.72 15.86 -5.68
N GLU A 154 0.41 16.51 -5.58
CA GLU A 154 1.11 17.16 -6.70
C GLU A 154 2.60 16.86 -6.60
N CYS A 155 3.35 17.00 -7.69
CA CYS A 155 4.77 16.66 -7.70
C CYS A 155 5.50 17.28 -6.51
N LEU A 156 6.19 16.45 -5.73
CA LEU A 156 6.94 16.88 -4.54
C LEU A 156 8.05 17.87 -4.92
N PRO A 157 8.39 18.82 -4.02
CA PRO A 157 9.51 19.72 -4.22
C PRO A 157 10.79 18.93 -4.55
N GLY A 158 11.54 19.41 -5.55
CA GLY A 158 12.76 18.73 -5.99
C GLY A 158 12.58 17.45 -6.82
N CYS A 159 11.33 16.98 -7.03
CA CYS A 159 11.05 15.83 -7.89
C CYS A 159 10.76 16.20 -9.35
N GLN A 160 10.84 17.48 -9.71
CA GLN A 160 10.71 17.99 -11.08
C GLN A 160 11.81 18.98 -11.42
N SER A 161 12.06 19.14 -12.72
CA SER A 161 13.00 20.14 -13.27
C SER A 161 12.55 20.55 -14.68
N GLU A 162 13.24 21.49 -15.32
CA GLU A 162 12.96 21.83 -16.73
C GLU A 162 13.13 20.64 -17.68
N SER A 163 14.11 19.76 -17.40
CA SER A 163 14.34 18.53 -18.19
C SER A 163 13.46 17.35 -17.79
N GLN A 164 12.82 17.40 -16.63
CA GLN A 164 11.92 16.38 -16.10
C GLN A 164 10.70 17.05 -15.45
N PRO A 165 9.74 17.53 -16.25
CA PRO A 165 8.55 18.19 -15.74
C PRO A 165 7.67 17.21 -14.94
N ALA A 166 6.69 17.76 -14.20
CA ALA A 166 5.70 16.95 -13.51
C ALA A 166 4.91 16.07 -14.51
N LEU A 167 4.91 14.76 -14.27
CA LEU A 167 4.24 13.76 -15.12
C LEU A 167 2.73 13.74 -14.93
N TYR A 168 2.26 14.15 -13.77
CA TYR A 168 0.87 13.98 -13.34
C TYR A 168 0.22 15.31 -12.97
N PRO A 169 -1.04 15.56 -13.35
CA PRO A 169 -1.79 16.69 -12.85
C PRO A 169 -2.04 16.56 -11.34
N ALA A 170 -2.19 17.69 -10.66
CA ALA A 170 -2.56 17.68 -9.24
C ALA A 170 -3.97 17.09 -9.04
N THR A 171 -4.16 16.40 -7.92
CA THR A 171 -5.44 15.83 -7.47
C THR A 171 -5.50 15.89 -5.93
N THR A 172 -6.58 15.45 -5.31
CA THR A 172 -6.63 15.20 -3.88
C THR A 172 -6.46 13.71 -3.57
N CYS A 173 -6.13 13.37 -2.32
CA CYS A 173 -6.06 11.98 -1.86
C CYS A 173 -7.38 11.25 -2.14
N ALA A 174 -8.52 11.86 -1.74
CA ALA A 174 -9.83 11.26 -1.93
C ALA A 174 -10.16 11.02 -3.42
N GLU A 175 -9.95 12.02 -4.29
CA GLU A 175 -10.17 11.87 -5.73
C GLU A 175 -9.31 10.75 -6.33
N PHE A 176 -8.04 10.71 -5.95
CA PHE A 176 -7.11 9.68 -6.42
C PHE A 176 -7.58 8.28 -6.01
N LEU A 177 -7.87 8.06 -4.71
CA LEU A 177 -8.34 6.77 -4.22
C LEU A 177 -9.66 6.35 -4.86
N LEU A 178 -10.62 7.28 -5.00
CA LEU A 178 -11.89 6.99 -5.66
C LEU A 178 -11.71 6.59 -7.12
N SER A 179 -10.78 7.23 -7.85
CA SER A 179 -10.47 6.84 -9.22
C SER A 179 -9.88 5.42 -9.29
N ARG A 180 -8.96 5.06 -8.37
CA ARG A 180 -8.39 3.70 -8.31
C ARG A 180 -9.43 2.64 -7.96
N PHE A 181 -10.35 2.97 -7.03
CA PHE A 181 -11.47 2.07 -6.70
C PHE A 181 -12.42 1.90 -7.89
N ALA A 182 -12.72 2.96 -8.65
CA ALA A 182 -13.56 2.86 -9.84
C ALA A 182 -12.92 1.98 -10.92
N ASP A 183 -11.60 2.05 -11.10
CA ASP A 183 -10.88 1.21 -12.05
C ASP A 183 -10.90 -0.28 -11.67
N THR A 184 -10.83 -0.57 -10.37
CA THR A 184 -10.70 -1.95 -9.87
C THR A 184 -12.06 -2.62 -9.65
N TYR A 185 -13.05 -1.89 -9.12
CA TYR A 185 -14.36 -2.44 -8.79
C TYR A 185 -15.37 -2.13 -9.90
N ALA A 186 -15.67 -3.14 -10.74
CA ALA A 186 -16.56 -3.00 -11.89
C ALA A 186 -17.95 -2.41 -11.54
N TYR A 187 -18.47 -2.65 -10.34
CA TYR A 187 -19.77 -2.12 -9.88
C TYR A 187 -19.75 -0.61 -9.59
N ARG A 188 -18.57 0.01 -9.52
CA ARG A 188 -18.41 1.47 -9.33
C ARG A 188 -18.21 2.23 -10.64
N ARG A 189 -18.08 1.52 -11.76
CA ARG A 189 -18.05 2.16 -13.07
C ARG A 189 -19.46 2.67 -13.39
N GLU A 190 -19.59 3.95 -13.71
CA GLU A 190 -20.85 4.46 -14.24
C GLU A 190 -21.24 3.66 -15.49
N PRO A 191 -22.52 3.32 -15.69
CA PRO A 191 -22.98 2.73 -16.95
C PRO A 191 -22.57 3.69 -18.06
N GLN A 192 -21.75 3.23 -19.00
CA GLN A 192 -21.49 4.02 -20.20
C GLN A 192 -22.84 4.29 -20.86
N ALA A 193 -23.24 5.56 -20.92
CA ALA A 193 -24.45 5.97 -21.60
C ALA A 193 -24.34 5.52 -23.06
N SER A 194 -25.18 4.53 -23.43
CA SER A 194 -25.35 4.00 -24.77
C SER A 194 -26.04 4.98 -25.69
#